data_6f1bc070848d14fe0de8bd84ddc9aded
#
_entry.id   6f1bc070848d14fe0de8bd84ddc9aded
#
_cell.length_a   1.000
_cell.length_b   1.000
_cell.length_c   1.000
_cell.angle_alpha   90.00
_cell.angle_beta   90.00
_cell.angle_gamma   90.00
#
_symmetry.space_group_name_H-M   'P 1'
#
loop_
_entity.id
_entity.type
_entity.pdbx_description
1 polymer ?
#
loop_
_entity_poly.entity_id
_entity_poly.type
_entity_poly.pdbx_seq_one_letter_code
_entity_poly.pdbx_strand_id
1 'polypeptide(L)'
;ASDADPGGVFEANGPYDEETQMALSEDALSFVGCDWDRARLDTSPHPFSYGNRHDMRITTRFHKASIIGGLSSSLHEYGHASYEHGLDEAAFPDPLGQSRSHGIHESQSRFWENHVGRTEAFWVEFLPEVQSQFSQLSAVTPREAYEAANRVNEENFIRVEADEVTYHLHVLIRFEIERDLVNGDLDVEDVPQVWNDKYEDYLGIRPETDSDGCLQDIHWSIGRIGSFQGYTLGTVFAAQLTNALEEDLGESVESLVADRRFDDLREWMGEHVHLHGKRYPTDELVEVATGEPLTAEYFLDYVTEKYEALYEL
;
A
#
# COMPACT_ATOMS: atom_id res chain seq x y z
N ALA A 1 -1.97 13.82 22.66
CA ALA A 1 -1.92 12.39 22.34
C ALA A 1 -3.04 11.68 23.09
N SER A 2 -3.83 10.89 22.39
CA SER A 2 -4.83 10.00 22.98
C SER A 2 -4.15 8.90 23.81
N ASP A 3 -4.76 8.47 24.92
CA ASP A 3 -4.32 7.27 25.66
C ASP A 3 -4.78 5.97 24.97
N ALA A 4 -5.50 6.06 23.84
CA ALA A 4 -5.89 4.92 23.03
C ALA A 4 -4.67 4.41 22.24
N ASP A 5 -4.15 3.24 22.60
CA ASP A 5 -3.18 2.48 21.83
C ASP A 5 -3.94 1.33 21.16
N PRO A 6 -4.28 1.40 19.87
CA PRO A 6 -4.82 0.27 19.14
C PRO A 6 -3.74 -0.84 19.12
N GLY A 7 -3.82 -1.74 20.07
CA GLY A 7 -2.75 -2.60 20.54
C GLY A 7 -2.13 -3.53 19.49
N GLY A 8 -0.91 -3.95 19.73
CA GLY A 8 -0.18 -4.96 18.97
C GLY A 8 -0.67 -6.38 19.24
N VAL A 9 -1.95 -6.69 18.97
CA VAL A 9 -2.53 -8.00 19.28
C VAL A 9 -1.82 -9.13 18.52
N PHE A 10 -1.32 -8.86 17.32
CA PHE A 10 -0.56 -9.84 16.56
C PHE A 10 0.84 -10.05 17.13
N GLU A 11 1.54 -8.96 17.50
CA GLU A 11 2.86 -9.03 18.13
C GLU A 11 2.79 -9.74 19.48
N ALA A 12 1.74 -9.53 20.25
CA ALA A 12 1.54 -10.16 21.56
C ALA A 12 1.29 -11.68 21.48
N ASN A 13 0.82 -12.18 20.33
CA ASN A 13 0.46 -13.59 20.12
C ASN A 13 1.45 -14.34 19.20
N GLY A 14 2.57 -13.74 18.79
CA GLY A 14 3.62 -14.43 18.04
C GLY A 14 4.31 -15.54 18.85
N PRO A 15 5.22 -16.31 18.26
CA PRO A 15 5.69 -16.18 16.89
C PRO A 15 4.80 -16.89 15.85
N TYR A 16 4.90 -16.46 14.60
CA TYR A 16 4.21 -17.03 13.45
C TYR A 16 5.21 -17.68 12.51
N ASP A 17 4.94 -18.93 12.09
CA ASP A 17 5.81 -19.61 11.13
C ASP A 17 5.55 -19.14 9.69
N GLU A 18 6.61 -19.17 8.86
CA GLU A 18 6.56 -18.62 7.51
C GLU A 18 5.73 -19.45 6.55
N GLU A 19 5.64 -20.77 6.74
CA GLU A 19 4.86 -21.67 5.88
C GLU A 19 3.35 -21.39 6.05
N THR A 20 2.90 -21.22 7.30
CA THR A 20 1.52 -20.85 7.60
C THR A 20 1.20 -19.43 7.14
N GLN A 21 2.13 -18.47 7.28
CA GLN A 21 1.93 -17.12 6.74
C GLN A 21 1.84 -17.11 5.22
N MET A 22 2.58 -17.98 4.51
CA MET A 22 2.46 -18.13 3.06
C MET A 22 1.06 -18.63 2.69
N ALA A 23 0.59 -19.70 3.34
CA ALA A 23 -0.76 -20.24 3.10
C ALA A 23 -1.84 -19.18 3.37
N LEU A 24 -1.72 -18.43 4.48
CA LEU A 24 -2.63 -17.34 4.80
C LEU A 24 -2.63 -16.23 3.74
N SER A 25 -1.48 -15.90 3.18
CA SER A 25 -1.38 -14.90 2.11
C SER A 25 -2.01 -15.40 0.80
N GLU A 26 -1.85 -16.70 0.46
CA GLU A 26 -2.54 -17.31 -0.68
C GLU A 26 -4.06 -17.29 -0.49
N ASP A 27 -4.55 -17.57 0.73
CA ASP A 27 -5.97 -17.48 1.04
C ASP A 27 -6.50 -16.04 0.99
N ALA A 28 -5.75 -15.06 1.49
CA ALA A 28 -6.12 -13.65 1.38
C ALA A 28 -6.20 -13.17 -0.07
N LEU A 29 -5.24 -13.57 -0.90
CA LEU A 29 -5.26 -13.26 -2.34
C LEU A 29 -6.42 -13.97 -3.06
N SER A 30 -6.72 -15.22 -2.70
CA SER A 30 -7.89 -15.95 -3.21
C SER A 30 -9.20 -15.29 -2.76
N PHE A 31 -9.24 -14.82 -1.52
CA PHE A 31 -10.40 -14.12 -0.96
C PHE A 31 -10.74 -12.84 -1.73
N VAL A 32 -9.75 -12.06 -2.13
CA VAL A 32 -9.94 -10.86 -2.96
C VAL A 32 -10.02 -11.17 -4.46
N GLY A 33 -9.94 -12.45 -4.87
CA GLY A 33 -10.16 -12.93 -6.23
C GLY A 33 -8.94 -12.91 -7.14
N CYS A 34 -7.78 -13.26 -6.62
CA CYS A 34 -6.57 -13.47 -7.42
C CYS A 34 -6.76 -14.63 -8.42
N ASP A 35 -6.39 -14.40 -9.68
CA ASP A 35 -6.42 -15.41 -10.73
C ASP A 35 -5.11 -16.21 -10.72
N TRP A 36 -5.12 -17.35 -10.06
CA TRP A 36 -3.97 -18.23 -9.93
C TRP A 36 -3.54 -18.92 -11.23
N ASP A 37 -4.35 -18.91 -12.27
CA ASP A 37 -3.93 -19.37 -13.59
C ASP A 37 -2.90 -18.44 -14.24
N ARG A 38 -2.85 -17.17 -13.78
CA ARG A 38 -1.95 -16.12 -14.28
C ARG A 38 -1.09 -15.47 -13.20
N ALA A 39 -1.16 -15.93 -11.96
CA ALA A 39 -0.39 -15.39 -10.86
C ALA A 39 0.33 -16.47 -10.06
N ARG A 40 1.39 -16.09 -9.37
CA ARG A 40 2.09 -16.91 -8.39
C ARG A 40 2.62 -16.05 -7.26
N LEU A 41 2.50 -16.54 -6.03
CA LEU A 41 3.11 -15.94 -4.84
C LEU A 41 4.40 -16.69 -4.47
N ASP A 42 5.46 -15.93 -4.18
CA ASP A 42 6.75 -16.43 -3.65
C ASP A 42 7.24 -15.46 -2.55
N THR A 43 8.40 -15.73 -1.98
CA THR A 43 9.04 -14.83 -0.99
C THR A 43 10.27 -14.12 -1.57
N SER A 44 10.51 -12.90 -1.12
CA SER A 44 11.76 -12.18 -1.40
C SER A 44 12.14 -11.25 -0.23
N PRO A 45 13.42 -10.87 -0.10
CA PRO A 45 13.86 -9.92 0.94
C PRO A 45 13.17 -8.55 0.85
N HIS A 46 12.79 -8.14 -0.34
CA HIS A 46 12.00 -6.95 -0.62
C HIS A 46 10.82 -7.35 -1.50
N PRO A 47 9.56 -7.22 -1.03
CA PRO A 47 8.38 -7.52 -1.82
C PRO A 47 8.38 -6.77 -3.15
N PHE A 48 7.92 -7.42 -4.20
CA PHE A 48 7.73 -6.83 -5.52
C PHE A 48 6.77 -7.70 -6.35
N SER A 49 6.17 -7.09 -7.35
CA SER A 49 5.49 -7.81 -8.43
C SER A 49 6.18 -7.53 -9.77
N TYR A 50 6.22 -8.53 -10.61
CA TYR A 50 6.80 -8.45 -11.94
C TYR A 50 6.11 -9.40 -12.91
N GLY A 51 5.89 -8.95 -14.12
CA GLY A 51 5.29 -9.81 -15.15
C GLY A 51 4.54 -9.01 -16.21
N ASN A 52 3.44 -9.57 -16.65
CA ASN A 52 2.52 -8.98 -17.63
C ASN A 52 1.14 -9.59 -17.44
N ARG A 53 0.17 -9.17 -18.26
CA ARG A 53 -1.22 -9.64 -18.17
C ARG A 53 -1.43 -11.17 -18.19
N HIS A 54 -0.47 -11.95 -18.63
CA HIS A 54 -0.58 -13.41 -18.77
C HIS A 54 0.15 -14.18 -17.68
N ASP A 55 1.12 -13.57 -17.00
CA ASP A 55 1.93 -14.20 -15.97
C ASP A 55 2.50 -13.13 -15.03
N MET A 56 1.94 -13.03 -13.83
CA MET A 56 2.39 -12.13 -12.77
C MET A 56 3.05 -12.90 -11.64
N ARG A 57 4.21 -12.43 -11.22
CA ARG A 57 4.96 -12.95 -10.09
C ARG A 57 4.89 -11.95 -8.96
N ILE A 58 4.21 -12.36 -7.88
CA ILE A 58 4.02 -11.60 -6.65
C ILE A 58 4.99 -12.15 -5.63
N THR A 59 5.68 -11.29 -4.89
CA THR A 59 6.51 -11.73 -3.76
C THR A 59 6.14 -10.98 -2.49
N THR A 60 6.28 -11.65 -1.36
CA THR A 60 6.04 -11.08 -0.04
C THR A 60 7.20 -11.37 0.89
N ARG A 61 7.21 -10.77 2.07
CA ARG A 61 8.17 -11.03 3.16
C ARG A 61 7.44 -11.25 4.46
N PHE A 62 7.81 -12.31 5.16
CA PHE A 62 7.21 -12.66 6.43
C PHE A 62 8.08 -12.28 7.62
N HIS A 63 7.43 -11.87 8.69
CA HIS A 63 8.06 -11.62 9.98
C HIS A 63 7.44 -12.54 11.03
N LYS A 64 8.28 -13.16 11.86
CA LYS A 64 7.78 -14.05 12.93
C LYS A 64 7.03 -13.31 14.03
N ALA A 65 7.22 -12.01 14.15
CA ALA A 65 6.59 -11.22 15.18
C ALA A 65 5.13 -10.85 14.86
N SER A 66 4.78 -10.71 13.58
CA SER A 66 3.45 -10.23 13.17
C SER A 66 3.08 -10.76 11.80
N ILE A 67 1.78 -11.03 11.57
CA ILE A 67 1.26 -11.44 10.28
C ILE A 67 0.93 -10.25 9.36
N ILE A 68 0.78 -9.05 9.93
CA ILE A 68 0.29 -7.87 9.20
C ILE A 68 1.21 -7.52 8.02
N GLY A 69 2.53 -7.48 8.23
CA GLY A 69 3.46 -7.12 7.17
C GLY A 69 3.37 -8.04 5.95
N GLY A 70 3.23 -9.36 6.17
CA GLY A 70 3.06 -10.34 5.11
C GLY A 70 1.74 -10.19 4.35
N LEU A 71 0.64 -10.02 5.07
CA LEU A 71 -0.69 -9.80 4.49
C LEU A 71 -0.77 -8.48 3.71
N SER A 72 -0.35 -7.37 4.33
CA SER A 72 -0.38 -6.05 3.68
C SER A 72 0.48 -6.03 2.42
N SER A 73 1.70 -6.57 2.46
CA SER A 73 2.55 -6.62 1.27
C SER A 73 1.98 -7.53 0.18
N SER A 74 1.33 -8.65 0.54
CA SER A 74 0.68 -9.52 -0.43
C SER A 74 -0.49 -8.82 -1.14
N LEU A 75 -1.35 -8.11 -0.42
CA LEU A 75 -2.44 -7.32 -0.99
C LEU A 75 -1.92 -6.14 -1.83
N HIS A 76 -0.85 -5.49 -1.38
CA HIS A 76 -0.16 -4.44 -2.13
C HIS A 76 0.32 -4.95 -3.50
N GLU A 77 1.08 -6.03 -3.49
CA GLU A 77 1.62 -6.61 -4.73
C GLU A 77 0.53 -7.20 -5.63
N TYR A 78 -0.58 -7.69 -5.02
CA TYR A 78 -1.77 -8.07 -5.77
C TYR A 78 -2.39 -6.89 -6.51
N GLY A 79 -2.45 -5.71 -5.91
CA GLY A 79 -2.95 -4.51 -6.57
C GLY A 79 -2.16 -4.19 -7.85
N HIS A 80 -0.84 -4.30 -7.79
CA HIS A 80 0.01 -4.20 -8.97
C HIS A 80 -0.29 -5.28 -10.02
N ALA A 81 -0.48 -6.53 -9.57
CA ALA A 81 -0.82 -7.64 -10.46
C ALA A 81 -2.21 -7.47 -11.09
N SER A 82 -3.19 -7.02 -10.32
CA SER A 82 -4.56 -6.73 -10.80
C SER A 82 -4.55 -5.69 -11.92
N TYR A 83 -3.72 -4.65 -11.81
CA TYR A 83 -3.55 -3.65 -12.87
C TYR A 83 -3.02 -4.28 -14.17
N GLU A 84 -1.93 -5.04 -14.08
CA GLU A 84 -1.36 -5.70 -15.26
C GLU A 84 -2.34 -6.70 -15.89
N HIS A 85 -3.10 -7.46 -15.08
CA HIS A 85 -4.12 -8.39 -15.57
C HIS A 85 -5.30 -7.67 -16.26
N GLY A 86 -5.66 -6.48 -15.79
CA GLY A 86 -6.75 -5.67 -16.30
C GLY A 86 -6.44 -4.87 -17.56
N LEU A 87 -5.17 -4.80 -18.00
CA LEU A 87 -4.79 -4.08 -19.22
C LEU A 87 -5.51 -4.65 -20.46
N ASP A 88 -5.71 -3.79 -21.47
CA ASP A 88 -6.42 -4.16 -22.71
C ASP A 88 -5.68 -5.26 -23.49
N GLU A 89 -6.30 -6.44 -23.58
CA GLU A 89 -5.74 -7.59 -24.31
C GLU A 89 -5.53 -7.30 -25.80
N ALA A 90 -6.43 -6.52 -26.40
CA ALA A 90 -6.34 -6.19 -27.81
C ALA A 90 -5.16 -5.27 -28.13
N ALA A 91 -4.65 -4.55 -27.11
CA ALA A 91 -3.49 -3.68 -27.24
C ALA A 91 -2.16 -4.37 -26.84
N PHE A 92 -2.19 -5.60 -26.34
CA PHE A 92 -0.97 -6.34 -25.97
C PHE A 92 -0.30 -6.93 -27.22
N PRO A 93 1.05 -6.85 -27.39
CA PRO A 93 2.05 -6.25 -26.48
C PRO A 93 2.45 -4.80 -26.86
N ASP A 94 1.61 -4.07 -27.52
CA ASP A 94 1.91 -2.71 -28.00
C ASP A 94 2.15 -1.73 -26.83
N PRO A 95 2.90 -0.63 -27.04
CA PRO A 95 3.17 0.36 -26.00
C PRO A 95 1.92 0.96 -25.35
N LEU A 96 0.81 1.09 -26.10
CA LEU A 96 -0.46 1.62 -25.58
C LEU A 96 -1.17 0.66 -24.62
N GLY A 97 -0.89 -0.66 -24.73
CA GLY A 97 -1.41 -1.69 -23.83
C GLY A 97 -0.55 -1.94 -22.59
N GLN A 98 0.45 -1.10 -22.32
CA GLN A 98 1.27 -1.17 -21.10
C GLN A 98 0.67 -0.31 -19.99
N SER A 99 0.97 -0.67 -18.74
CA SER A 99 0.59 0.12 -17.56
C SER A 99 1.20 1.52 -17.59
N ARG A 100 0.46 2.51 -17.08
CA ARG A 100 0.89 3.91 -17.01
C ARG A 100 1.87 4.09 -15.83
N SER A 101 2.36 5.25 -15.62
CA SER A 101 3.37 5.69 -14.65
C SER A 101 3.40 4.96 -13.29
N HIS A 102 4.49 5.12 -12.55
CA HIS A 102 4.65 4.59 -11.20
C HIS A 102 3.52 5.00 -10.25
N GLY A 103 3.07 6.28 -10.28
CA GLY A 103 1.98 6.73 -9.41
C GLY A 103 0.63 6.07 -9.73
N ILE A 104 0.30 5.84 -11.01
CA ILE A 104 -0.92 5.09 -11.38
C ILE A 104 -0.80 3.63 -10.90
N HIS A 105 0.35 3.01 -11.11
CA HIS A 105 0.59 1.63 -10.68
C HIS A 105 0.50 1.47 -9.15
N GLU A 106 1.07 2.43 -8.42
CA GLU A 106 1.00 2.49 -6.95
C GLU A 106 -0.40 2.78 -6.43
N SER A 107 -1.25 3.49 -7.19
CA SER A 107 -2.64 3.70 -6.75
C SER A 107 -3.43 2.40 -6.67
N GLN A 108 -3.12 1.44 -7.53
CA GLN A 108 -3.78 0.14 -7.53
C GLN A 108 -3.33 -0.72 -6.33
N SER A 109 -2.02 -0.70 -6.01
CA SER A 109 -1.51 -1.39 -4.83
C SER A 109 -2.06 -0.78 -3.54
N ARG A 110 -2.08 0.54 -3.43
CA ARG A 110 -2.61 1.24 -2.25
C ARG A 110 -4.11 1.08 -2.10
N PHE A 111 -4.86 0.99 -3.19
CA PHE A 111 -6.29 0.67 -3.12
C PHE A 111 -6.52 -0.69 -2.44
N TRP A 112 -5.88 -1.76 -2.91
CA TRP A 112 -6.06 -3.09 -2.34
C TRP A 112 -5.47 -3.24 -0.93
N GLU A 113 -4.34 -2.61 -0.65
CA GLU A 113 -3.74 -2.62 0.68
C GLU A 113 -4.55 -1.81 1.69
N ASN A 114 -4.82 -0.52 1.39
CA ASN A 114 -5.34 0.43 2.38
C ASN A 114 -6.86 0.51 2.38
N HIS A 115 -7.49 0.62 1.19
CA HIS A 115 -8.95 0.82 1.08
C HIS A 115 -9.74 -0.50 1.09
N VAL A 116 -9.07 -1.65 0.91
CA VAL A 116 -9.67 -2.98 1.06
C VAL A 116 -9.11 -3.68 2.30
N GLY A 117 -7.81 -4.00 2.33
CA GLY A 117 -7.19 -4.84 3.35
C GLY A 117 -7.13 -4.23 4.77
N ARG A 118 -7.23 -2.90 4.88
CA ARG A 118 -7.23 -2.17 6.15
C ARG A 118 -8.62 -1.70 6.58
N THR A 119 -9.70 -2.22 5.99
CA THR A 119 -11.09 -1.94 6.41
C THR A 119 -11.51 -2.84 7.58
N GLU A 120 -12.47 -2.39 8.40
CA GLU A 120 -13.03 -3.24 9.46
C GLU A 120 -13.80 -4.42 8.85
N ALA A 121 -14.50 -4.21 7.73
CA ALA A 121 -15.20 -5.25 6.99
C ALA A 121 -14.28 -6.37 6.52
N PHE A 122 -13.08 -6.05 6.04
CA PHE A 122 -12.09 -7.08 5.68
C PHE A 122 -11.75 -7.97 6.88
N TRP A 123 -11.52 -7.39 8.05
CA TRP A 123 -11.20 -8.14 9.25
C TRP A 123 -12.40 -8.91 9.81
N VAL A 124 -13.64 -8.41 9.66
CA VAL A 124 -14.84 -9.17 10.00
C VAL A 124 -14.95 -10.43 9.15
N GLU A 125 -14.69 -10.32 7.85
CA GLU A 125 -14.87 -11.41 6.90
C GLU A 125 -13.69 -12.37 6.82
N PHE A 126 -12.44 -11.90 7.02
CA PHE A 126 -11.23 -12.70 6.82
C PHE A 126 -10.61 -13.23 8.12
N LEU A 127 -10.87 -12.62 9.30
CA LEU A 127 -10.33 -13.08 10.59
C LEU A 127 -10.65 -14.56 10.91
N PRO A 128 -11.82 -15.13 10.59
CA PRO A 128 -12.06 -16.56 10.78
C PRO A 128 -11.04 -17.45 10.10
N GLU A 129 -10.55 -17.06 8.89
CA GLU A 129 -9.50 -17.79 8.19
C GLU A 129 -8.16 -17.67 8.91
N VAL A 130 -7.79 -16.46 9.37
CA VAL A 130 -6.60 -16.23 10.20
C VAL A 130 -6.62 -17.12 11.44
N GLN A 131 -7.77 -17.18 12.14
CA GLN A 131 -7.95 -18.00 13.36
C GLN A 131 -7.91 -19.50 13.10
N SER A 132 -8.33 -19.94 11.90
CA SER A 132 -8.28 -21.34 11.51
C SER A 132 -6.84 -21.85 11.38
N GLN A 133 -5.93 -20.98 10.92
CA GLN A 133 -4.52 -21.28 10.70
C GLN A 133 -3.66 -20.96 11.94
N PHE A 134 -4.01 -19.94 12.71
CA PHE A 134 -3.30 -19.50 13.92
C PHE A 134 -4.20 -19.59 15.15
N SER A 135 -4.27 -20.78 15.77
CA SER A 135 -5.14 -21.04 16.93
C SER A 135 -4.88 -20.12 18.12
N GLN A 136 -3.68 -19.56 18.26
CA GLN A 136 -3.32 -18.58 19.27
C GLN A 136 -4.12 -17.26 19.13
N LEU A 137 -4.67 -16.99 17.93
CA LEU A 137 -5.49 -15.81 17.64
C LEU A 137 -6.99 -16.06 17.84
N SER A 138 -7.40 -17.23 18.35
CA SER A 138 -8.83 -17.61 18.48
C SER A 138 -9.67 -16.68 19.37
N ALA A 139 -9.04 -15.90 20.25
CA ALA A 139 -9.70 -14.93 21.12
C ALA A 139 -9.70 -13.49 20.55
N VAL A 140 -8.98 -13.25 19.46
CA VAL A 140 -8.90 -11.93 18.83
C VAL A 140 -10.22 -11.59 18.16
N THR A 141 -10.72 -10.40 18.39
CA THR A 141 -11.94 -9.89 17.74
C THR A 141 -11.62 -9.19 16.42
N PRO A 142 -12.58 -9.07 15.49
CA PRO A 142 -12.37 -8.30 14.25
C PRO A 142 -11.93 -6.85 14.52
N ARG A 143 -12.50 -6.22 15.56
CA ARG A 143 -12.13 -4.86 15.95
C ARG A 143 -10.66 -4.77 16.40
N GLU A 144 -10.16 -5.66 17.24
CA GLU A 144 -8.76 -5.70 17.65
C GLU A 144 -7.82 -5.96 16.47
N ALA A 145 -8.23 -6.80 15.50
CA ALA A 145 -7.46 -7.05 14.29
C ALA A 145 -7.41 -5.82 13.39
N TYR A 146 -8.52 -5.13 13.19
CA TYR A 146 -8.62 -3.88 12.45
C TYR A 146 -7.74 -2.77 13.08
N GLU A 147 -7.81 -2.60 14.40
CA GLU A 147 -6.99 -1.64 15.15
C GLU A 147 -5.50 -1.94 14.99
N ALA A 148 -5.11 -3.22 15.12
CA ALA A 148 -3.71 -3.63 14.95
C ALA A 148 -3.20 -3.42 13.52
N ALA A 149 -4.03 -3.65 12.50
CA ALA A 149 -3.68 -3.42 11.10
C ALA A 149 -3.49 -1.93 10.75
N ASN A 150 -4.07 -1.04 11.56
CA ASN A 150 -4.04 0.41 11.37
C ASN A 150 -3.27 1.14 12.48
N ARG A 151 -2.43 0.42 13.22
CA ARG A 151 -1.61 1.03 14.27
C ARG A 151 -0.59 1.98 13.69
N VAL A 152 -0.50 3.18 14.27
CA VAL A 152 0.58 4.15 13.98
C VAL A 152 1.80 3.80 14.83
N ASN A 153 2.96 3.72 14.21
CA ASN A 153 4.24 3.46 14.89
C ASN A 153 5.14 4.68 14.82
N GLU A 154 5.09 5.52 15.86
CA GLU A 154 5.84 6.77 15.95
C GLU A 154 7.36 6.58 16.03
N GLU A 155 7.85 5.37 16.38
CA GLU A 155 9.29 5.09 16.53
C GLU A 155 9.91 4.41 15.29
N ASN A 156 9.17 4.31 14.18
CA ASN A 156 9.66 3.60 13.00
C ASN A 156 10.58 4.45 12.13
N PHE A 157 11.83 4.03 11.97
CA PHE A 157 12.81 4.66 11.08
C PHE A 157 12.69 4.20 9.61
N ILE A 158 12.12 3.01 9.37
CA ILE A 158 12.22 2.33 8.08
C ILE A 158 10.97 2.59 7.23
N ARG A 159 11.13 3.31 6.12
CA ARG A 159 10.02 3.70 5.23
C ARG A 159 9.15 2.51 4.80
N VAL A 160 9.74 1.39 4.41
CA VAL A 160 8.98 0.23 3.92
C VAL A 160 8.19 -0.49 5.02
N GLU A 161 8.43 -0.16 6.28
CA GLU A 161 7.72 -0.67 7.47
C GLU A 161 6.82 0.41 8.09
N ALA A 162 6.76 1.60 7.47
CA ALA A 162 5.97 2.72 7.99
C ALA A 162 4.46 2.45 7.83
N ASP A 163 3.71 2.93 8.82
CA ASP A 163 2.25 2.91 8.80
C ASP A 163 1.66 3.88 7.77
N GLU A 164 0.35 3.81 7.57
CA GLU A 164 -0.36 4.59 6.56
C GLU A 164 -0.24 6.11 6.77
N VAL A 165 -0.14 6.58 8.02
CA VAL A 165 -0.05 8.00 8.36
C VAL A 165 1.37 8.53 8.15
N THR A 166 2.37 7.87 8.74
CA THR A 166 3.75 8.35 8.74
C THR A 166 4.48 8.09 7.42
N TYR A 167 4.03 7.14 6.60
CA TYR A 167 4.65 6.78 5.32
C TYR A 167 4.93 7.99 4.42
N HIS A 168 4.02 8.93 4.35
CA HIS A 168 4.13 10.10 3.47
C HIS A 168 5.17 11.09 3.94
N LEU A 169 5.42 11.18 5.25
CA LEU A 169 6.51 11.99 5.80
C LEU A 169 7.87 11.41 5.39
N HIS A 170 8.01 10.09 5.43
CA HIS A 170 9.20 9.41 4.91
C HIS A 170 9.45 9.71 3.43
N VAL A 171 8.41 9.69 2.61
CA VAL A 171 8.51 10.02 1.17
C VAL A 171 8.88 11.48 0.96
N LEU A 172 8.26 12.40 1.70
CA LEU A 172 8.50 13.85 1.60
C LEU A 172 9.95 14.21 1.92
N ILE A 173 10.51 13.63 2.98
CA ILE A 173 11.93 13.82 3.35
C ILE A 173 12.85 13.46 2.18
N ARG A 174 12.64 12.32 1.53
CA ARG A 174 13.42 11.87 0.39
C ARG A 174 13.27 12.77 -0.82
N PHE A 175 12.05 13.16 -1.12
CA PHE A 175 11.76 14.06 -2.23
C PHE A 175 12.44 15.42 -2.07
N GLU A 176 12.41 16.00 -0.88
CA GLU A 176 13.05 17.27 -0.60
C GLU A 176 14.57 17.19 -0.71
N ILE A 177 15.19 16.11 -0.19
CA ILE A 177 16.63 15.88 -0.31
C ILE A 177 17.02 15.67 -1.78
N GLU A 178 16.29 14.85 -2.54
CA GLU A 178 16.54 14.67 -3.97
C GLU A 178 16.44 15.97 -4.75
N ARG A 179 15.41 16.77 -4.49
CA ARG A 179 15.23 18.09 -5.11
C ARG A 179 16.41 19.01 -4.84
N ASP A 180 16.83 19.10 -3.59
CA ASP A 180 17.90 20.00 -3.16
C ASP A 180 19.26 19.55 -3.73
N LEU A 181 19.51 18.21 -3.79
CA LEU A 181 20.70 17.66 -4.46
C LEU A 181 20.72 17.97 -5.96
N VAL A 182 19.61 17.76 -6.68
CA VAL A 182 19.53 17.98 -8.13
C VAL A 182 19.65 19.47 -8.48
N ASN A 183 19.12 20.35 -7.63
CA ASN A 183 19.23 21.79 -7.81
C ASN A 183 20.64 22.35 -7.43
N GLY A 184 21.46 21.56 -6.74
CA GLY A 184 22.76 21.98 -6.22
C GLY A 184 22.66 22.87 -4.96
N ASP A 185 21.54 22.76 -4.24
CA ASP A 185 21.30 23.45 -2.97
C ASP A 185 21.81 22.64 -1.77
N LEU A 186 22.14 21.36 -1.99
CA LEU A 186 22.68 20.42 -0.99
C LEU A 186 23.88 19.67 -1.57
N ASP A 187 24.98 19.61 -0.82
CA ASP A 187 26.13 18.76 -1.14
C ASP A 187 25.89 17.31 -0.62
N VAL A 188 26.38 16.31 -1.39
CA VAL A 188 26.21 14.89 -1.05
C VAL A 188 26.76 14.55 0.33
N GLU A 189 27.85 15.22 0.74
CA GLU A 189 28.53 15.01 2.03
C GLU A 189 27.63 15.41 3.23
N ASP A 190 26.68 16.31 3.02
CA ASP A 190 25.78 16.84 4.04
C ASP A 190 24.47 16.03 4.15
N VAL A 191 24.20 15.12 3.21
CA VAL A 191 22.96 14.31 3.18
C VAL A 191 22.68 13.59 4.50
N PRO A 192 23.64 12.91 5.17
CA PRO A 192 23.35 12.23 6.45
C PRO A 192 22.83 13.17 7.52
N GLN A 193 23.42 14.38 7.62
CA GLN A 193 23.02 15.37 8.61
C GLN A 193 21.62 15.93 8.30
N VAL A 194 21.38 16.34 7.04
CA VAL A 194 20.08 16.90 6.60
C VAL A 194 18.98 15.84 6.74
N TRP A 195 19.28 14.59 6.45
CA TRP A 195 18.36 13.48 6.67
C TRP A 195 17.93 13.39 8.13
N ASN A 196 18.89 13.33 9.03
CA ASN A 196 18.62 13.21 10.46
C ASN A 196 17.83 14.42 11.00
N ASP A 197 18.14 15.62 10.55
CA ASP A 197 17.43 16.83 10.96
C ASP A 197 15.96 16.82 10.45
N LYS A 198 15.73 16.38 9.22
CA LYS A 198 14.36 16.23 8.68
C LYS A 198 13.56 15.13 9.39
N TYR A 199 14.21 14.01 9.77
CA TYR A 199 13.55 12.95 10.56
C TYR A 199 13.12 13.48 11.94
N GLU A 200 13.99 14.26 12.60
CA GLU A 200 13.65 14.89 13.88
C GLU A 200 12.51 15.90 13.74
N ASP A 201 12.53 16.72 12.68
CA ASP A 201 11.52 17.76 12.42
C ASP A 201 10.15 17.16 12.04
N TYR A 202 10.11 16.11 11.22
CA TYR A 202 8.86 15.58 10.65
C TYR A 202 8.29 14.38 11.41
N LEU A 203 9.15 13.55 11.99
CA LEU A 203 8.78 12.29 12.65
C LEU A 203 9.08 12.32 14.17
N GLY A 204 9.79 13.31 14.66
CA GLY A 204 10.16 13.41 16.09
C GLY A 204 11.23 12.38 16.51
N ILE A 205 11.85 11.68 15.58
CA ILE A 205 12.84 10.62 15.81
C ILE A 205 14.13 10.92 15.05
N ARG A 206 15.26 10.39 15.54
CA ARG A 206 16.57 10.60 14.92
C ARG A 206 17.30 9.27 14.74
N PRO A 207 17.60 8.82 13.49
CA PRO A 207 18.35 7.60 13.26
C PRO A 207 19.74 7.67 13.87
N GLU A 208 20.20 6.56 14.50
CA GLU A 208 21.53 6.48 15.10
C GLU A 208 22.61 6.11 14.08
N THR A 209 22.22 5.44 12.98
CA THR A 209 23.12 4.97 11.94
C THR A 209 22.64 5.38 10.55
N ASP A 210 23.57 5.51 9.59
CA ASP A 210 23.21 5.78 8.19
C ASP A 210 22.42 4.62 7.57
N SER A 211 22.57 3.40 8.08
CA SER A 211 21.80 2.23 7.63
C SER A 211 20.31 2.34 7.99
N ASP A 212 19.99 2.91 9.14
CA ASP A 212 18.60 3.21 9.55
C ASP A 212 18.15 4.57 9.00
N GLY A 213 19.11 5.37 8.54
CA GLY A 213 18.92 6.69 7.93
C GLY A 213 18.98 6.69 6.41
N CYS A 214 19.85 7.51 5.85
CA CYS A 214 19.90 7.82 4.41
C CYS A 214 20.31 6.66 3.50
N LEU A 215 20.82 5.56 4.03
CA LEU A 215 21.21 4.37 3.28
C LEU A 215 20.18 3.22 3.34
N GLN A 216 19.02 3.41 3.95
CA GLN A 216 18.02 2.35 4.10
C GLN A 216 17.35 1.95 2.78
N ASP A 217 17.28 2.85 1.80
CA ASP A 217 16.65 2.61 0.49
C ASP A 217 17.70 2.31 -0.58
N ILE A 218 17.39 1.39 -1.49
CA ILE A 218 18.29 1.03 -2.61
C ILE A 218 18.22 2.04 -3.77
N HIS A 219 17.23 2.93 -3.81
CA HIS A 219 16.91 3.80 -4.94
C HIS A 219 18.14 4.58 -5.44
N TRP A 220 18.80 5.28 -4.57
CA TRP A 220 19.97 6.10 -4.97
C TRP A 220 21.16 5.25 -5.41
N SER A 221 21.38 4.09 -4.76
CA SER A 221 22.48 3.19 -5.10
C SER A 221 22.35 2.55 -6.49
N ILE A 222 21.12 2.43 -7.00
CA ILE A 222 20.86 1.95 -8.38
C ILE A 222 20.58 3.09 -9.37
N GLY A 223 20.81 4.36 -8.97
CA GLY A 223 20.62 5.54 -9.83
C GLY A 223 19.14 5.92 -10.06
N ARG A 224 18.22 5.43 -9.23
CA ARG A 224 16.80 5.77 -9.33
C ARG A 224 16.52 7.03 -8.52
N ILE A 225 16.68 8.18 -9.14
CA ILE A 225 16.45 9.52 -8.57
C ILE A 225 15.16 10.11 -9.14
N GLY A 226 14.42 10.90 -8.32
CA GLY A 226 13.18 11.55 -8.73
C GLY A 226 11.99 10.58 -8.81
N SER A 227 11.97 9.52 -8.03
CA SER A 227 10.89 8.51 -8.06
C SER A 227 10.06 8.44 -6.78
N PHE A 228 10.53 8.94 -5.65
CA PHE A 228 9.85 8.80 -4.36
C PHE A 228 8.48 9.45 -4.32
N GLN A 229 8.28 10.61 -4.94
CA GLN A 229 6.97 11.27 -4.99
C GLN A 229 5.87 10.39 -5.60
N GLY A 230 6.23 9.44 -6.47
CA GLY A 230 5.28 8.50 -7.09
C GLY A 230 4.52 7.66 -6.05
N TYR A 231 5.13 7.34 -4.93
CA TYR A 231 4.48 6.60 -3.83
C TYR A 231 3.35 7.40 -3.19
N THR A 232 3.60 8.65 -2.82
CA THR A 232 2.56 9.53 -2.25
C THR A 232 1.49 9.87 -3.27
N LEU A 233 1.88 10.20 -4.51
CA LEU A 233 0.91 10.48 -5.57
C LEU A 233 0.01 9.27 -5.85
N GLY A 234 0.54 8.04 -5.77
CA GLY A 234 -0.24 6.83 -5.89
C GLY A 234 -1.27 6.68 -4.75
N THR A 235 -0.88 6.92 -3.51
CA THR A 235 -1.80 6.85 -2.37
C THR A 235 -2.89 7.92 -2.45
N VAL A 236 -2.53 9.16 -2.80
CA VAL A 236 -3.49 10.26 -3.02
C VAL A 236 -4.48 9.88 -4.11
N PHE A 237 -4.00 9.31 -5.21
CA PHE A 237 -4.87 8.88 -6.30
C PHE A 237 -5.74 7.67 -5.92
N ALA A 238 -5.25 6.73 -5.10
CA ALA A 238 -6.05 5.63 -4.59
C ALA A 238 -7.28 6.12 -3.81
N ALA A 239 -7.10 7.12 -2.94
CA ALA A 239 -8.21 7.72 -2.20
C ALA A 239 -9.22 8.44 -3.12
N GLN A 240 -8.72 9.18 -4.12
CA GLN A 240 -9.59 9.82 -5.10
C GLN A 240 -10.36 8.81 -5.97
N LEU A 241 -9.71 7.70 -6.37
CA LEU A 241 -10.39 6.59 -7.07
C LEU A 241 -11.44 5.93 -6.19
N THR A 242 -11.16 5.74 -4.89
CA THR A 242 -12.13 5.20 -3.94
C THR A 242 -13.38 6.05 -3.88
N ASN A 243 -13.24 7.38 -3.74
CA ASN A 243 -14.37 8.28 -3.74
C ASN A 243 -15.19 8.21 -5.06
N ALA A 244 -14.51 8.24 -6.21
CA ALA A 244 -15.19 8.16 -7.51
C ALA A 244 -15.92 6.82 -7.69
N LEU A 245 -15.32 5.71 -7.24
CA LEU A 245 -15.94 4.38 -7.25
C LEU A 245 -17.20 4.34 -6.38
N GLU A 246 -17.14 4.88 -5.18
CA GLU A 246 -18.28 4.91 -4.25
C GLU A 246 -19.42 5.78 -4.76
N GLU A 247 -19.11 6.91 -5.41
CA GLU A 247 -20.11 7.77 -6.07
C GLU A 247 -20.78 7.04 -7.24
N ASP A 248 -20.02 6.37 -8.09
CA ASP A 248 -20.54 5.66 -9.26
C ASP A 248 -21.39 4.44 -8.89
N LEU A 249 -20.95 3.65 -7.90
CA LEU A 249 -21.66 2.45 -7.46
C LEU A 249 -22.79 2.77 -6.46
N GLY A 250 -22.76 3.95 -5.81
CA GLY A 250 -23.70 4.34 -4.78
C GLY A 250 -23.59 3.55 -3.48
N GLU A 251 -22.46 2.87 -3.25
CA GLU A 251 -22.14 2.04 -2.11
C GLU A 251 -20.67 2.25 -1.70
N SER A 252 -20.37 2.19 -0.38
CA SER A 252 -19.00 2.30 0.10
C SER A 252 -18.17 1.05 -0.18
N VAL A 253 -16.86 1.20 -0.32
CA VAL A 253 -15.93 0.07 -0.40
C VAL A 253 -16.08 -0.82 0.82
N GLU A 254 -16.27 -0.27 2.01
CA GLU A 254 -16.55 -1.02 3.24
C GLU A 254 -17.76 -1.96 3.08
N SER A 255 -18.86 -1.48 2.47
CA SER A 255 -20.06 -2.29 2.20
C SER A 255 -19.80 -3.39 1.16
N LEU A 256 -19.08 -3.05 0.08
CA LEU A 256 -18.72 -4.00 -0.97
C LEU A 256 -17.80 -5.12 -0.44
N VAL A 257 -16.88 -4.80 0.46
CA VAL A 257 -16.01 -5.77 1.12
C VAL A 257 -16.81 -6.67 2.07
N ALA A 258 -17.74 -6.12 2.87
CA ALA A 258 -18.63 -6.87 3.74
C ALA A 258 -19.49 -7.89 2.97
N ASP A 259 -19.92 -7.51 1.76
CA ASP A 259 -20.70 -8.38 0.86
C ASP A 259 -19.82 -9.26 -0.06
N ARG A 260 -18.49 -9.21 0.08
CA ARG A 260 -17.49 -9.92 -0.75
C ARG A 260 -17.61 -9.63 -2.25
N ARG A 261 -18.05 -8.43 -2.61
CA ARG A 261 -18.24 -8.00 -3.99
C ARG A 261 -16.95 -7.46 -4.61
N PHE A 262 -15.87 -8.21 -4.49
CA PHE A 262 -14.56 -7.83 -5.03
C PHE A 262 -14.53 -7.79 -6.57
N ASP A 263 -15.43 -8.52 -7.24
CA ASP A 263 -15.57 -8.44 -8.69
C ASP A 263 -15.99 -7.05 -9.14
N ASP A 264 -16.91 -6.40 -8.41
CA ASP A 264 -17.38 -5.06 -8.73
C ASP A 264 -16.25 -4.03 -8.61
N LEU A 265 -15.38 -4.19 -7.58
CA LEU A 265 -14.19 -3.35 -7.42
C LEU A 265 -13.22 -3.51 -8.59
N ARG A 266 -12.94 -4.77 -8.99
CA ARG A 266 -12.05 -5.07 -10.12
C ARG A 266 -12.62 -4.59 -11.45
N GLU A 267 -13.92 -4.76 -11.67
CA GLU A 267 -14.59 -4.34 -12.90
C GLU A 267 -14.52 -2.81 -13.03
N TRP A 268 -14.86 -2.07 -11.96
CA TRP A 268 -14.78 -0.62 -11.98
C TRP A 268 -13.35 -0.12 -12.23
N MET A 269 -12.35 -0.64 -11.50
CA MET A 269 -10.94 -0.29 -11.73
C MET A 269 -10.49 -0.67 -13.15
N GLY A 270 -10.97 -1.79 -13.66
CA GLY A 270 -10.74 -2.25 -15.04
C GLY A 270 -11.19 -1.24 -16.06
N GLU A 271 -12.45 -0.79 -15.95
CA GLU A 271 -13.07 0.12 -16.89
C GLU A 271 -12.49 1.54 -16.83
N HIS A 272 -12.21 2.05 -15.60
CA HIS A 272 -11.83 3.45 -15.40
C HIS A 272 -10.30 3.68 -15.45
N VAL A 273 -9.50 2.65 -15.16
CA VAL A 273 -8.04 2.78 -15.12
C VAL A 273 -7.33 1.79 -16.06
N HIS A 274 -7.58 0.47 -15.88
CA HIS A 274 -6.72 -0.56 -16.48
C HIS A 274 -6.80 -0.60 -18.00
N LEU A 275 -8.01 -0.58 -18.58
CA LEU A 275 -8.24 -0.66 -20.02
C LEU A 275 -7.65 0.53 -20.79
N HIS A 276 -7.36 1.62 -20.11
CA HIS A 276 -6.74 2.77 -20.76
C HIS A 276 -5.24 2.59 -21.03
N GLY A 277 -4.52 1.80 -20.25
CA GLY A 277 -3.08 1.61 -20.43
C GLY A 277 -2.33 2.93 -20.54
N LYS A 278 -1.52 3.09 -21.60
CA LYS A 278 -0.79 4.34 -21.90
C LYS A 278 -1.49 5.27 -22.90
N ARG A 279 -2.80 5.16 -23.08
CA ARG A 279 -3.56 6.00 -24.03
C ARG A 279 -3.57 7.47 -23.64
N TYR A 280 -3.57 7.76 -22.34
CA TYR A 280 -3.57 9.11 -21.79
C TYR A 280 -2.25 9.43 -21.06
N PRO A 281 -1.77 10.70 -21.05
CA PRO A 281 -0.85 11.17 -20.03
C PRO A 281 -1.39 10.90 -18.61
N THR A 282 -0.51 10.92 -17.60
CA THR A 282 -0.91 10.56 -16.24
C THR A 282 -1.98 11.48 -15.66
N ASP A 283 -1.86 12.77 -15.85
CA ASP A 283 -2.80 13.80 -15.43
C ASP A 283 -4.16 13.66 -16.11
N GLU A 284 -4.18 13.44 -17.43
CA GLU A 284 -5.42 13.18 -18.17
C GLU A 284 -6.10 11.87 -17.73
N LEU A 285 -5.31 10.81 -17.43
CA LEU A 285 -5.89 9.54 -16.94
C LEU A 285 -6.58 9.72 -15.60
N VAL A 286 -6.02 10.53 -14.69
CA VAL A 286 -6.65 10.87 -13.41
C VAL A 286 -8.02 11.53 -13.66
N GLU A 287 -8.07 12.56 -14.53
CA GLU A 287 -9.32 13.26 -14.86
C GLU A 287 -10.34 12.36 -15.57
N VAL A 288 -9.87 11.46 -16.44
CA VAL A 288 -10.75 10.49 -17.13
C VAL A 288 -11.34 9.50 -16.12
N ALA A 289 -10.57 9.04 -15.14
CA ALA A 289 -10.99 8.05 -14.18
C ALA A 289 -11.89 8.61 -13.07
N THR A 290 -11.72 9.89 -12.70
CA THR A 290 -12.37 10.47 -11.51
C THR A 290 -13.21 11.72 -11.80
N GLY A 291 -13.15 12.26 -13.03
CA GLY A 291 -13.85 13.47 -13.42
C GLY A 291 -13.18 14.78 -13.04
N GLU A 292 -12.04 14.77 -12.33
CA GLU A 292 -11.34 15.96 -11.88
C GLU A 292 -9.81 15.76 -11.78
N PRO A 293 -9.01 16.83 -11.76
CA PRO A 293 -7.56 16.76 -11.54
C PRO A 293 -7.21 16.13 -10.18
N LEU A 294 -5.98 15.60 -10.08
CA LEU A 294 -5.48 15.03 -8.82
C LEU A 294 -5.52 16.06 -7.68
N THR A 295 -6.17 15.69 -6.59
CA THR A 295 -6.23 16.46 -5.35
C THR A 295 -5.90 15.59 -4.14
N ALA A 296 -5.30 16.17 -3.11
CA ALA A 296 -5.02 15.48 -1.86
C ALA A 296 -6.21 15.48 -0.89
N GLU A 297 -7.29 16.16 -1.20
CA GLU A 297 -8.42 16.35 -0.28
C GLU A 297 -9.03 15.01 0.16
N TYR A 298 -9.33 14.13 -0.78
CA TYR A 298 -9.89 12.80 -0.48
C TYR A 298 -9.00 11.94 0.42
N PHE A 299 -7.69 12.00 0.21
CA PHE A 299 -6.75 11.28 1.09
C PHE A 299 -6.71 11.89 2.48
N LEU A 300 -6.66 13.22 2.58
CA LEU A 300 -6.63 13.92 3.87
C LEU A 300 -7.91 13.69 4.67
N ASP A 301 -9.07 13.74 4.01
CA ASP A 301 -10.37 13.45 4.63
C ASP A 301 -10.42 12.00 5.11
N TYR A 302 -10.10 11.05 4.25
CA TYR A 302 -10.06 9.61 4.59
C TYR A 302 -9.15 9.32 5.79
N VAL A 303 -7.89 9.80 5.76
CA VAL A 303 -6.94 9.50 6.84
C VAL A 303 -7.34 10.20 8.13
N THR A 304 -7.89 11.42 8.05
CA THR A 304 -8.35 12.17 9.21
C THR A 304 -9.52 11.46 9.89
N GLU A 305 -10.58 11.17 9.15
CA GLU A 305 -11.78 10.48 9.69
C GLU A 305 -11.43 9.13 10.31
N LYS A 306 -10.62 8.33 9.61
CA LYS A 306 -10.23 7.00 10.06
C LYS A 306 -9.43 7.05 11.36
N TYR A 307 -8.40 7.89 11.41
CA TYR A 307 -7.49 7.92 12.55
C TYR A 307 -8.01 8.76 13.74
N GLU A 308 -8.86 9.77 13.51
CA GLU A 308 -9.61 10.41 14.58
C GLU A 308 -10.54 9.41 15.30
N ALA A 309 -11.22 8.54 14.53
CA ALA A 309 -12.07 7.49 15.09
C ALA A 309 -11.27 6.39 15.82
N LEU A 310 -10.10 5.98 15.28
CA LEU A 310 -9.25 4.94 15.87
C LEU A 310 -8.57 5.40 17.18
N TYR A 311 -8.16 6.66 17.24
CA TYR A 311 -7.40 7.22 18.35
C TYR A 311 -8.23 8.12 19.28
N GLU A 312 -9.54 8.21 19.05
CA GLU A 312 -10.48 9.02 19.87
C GLU A 312 -10.02 10.50 20.01
N LEU A 313 -9.57 11.11 18.88
CA LEU A 313 -9.00 12.47 18.84
C LEU A 313 -10.09 13.55 18.77
#